data_9cad6cb77df5b1ecd00e3dd001d6812c
#
_entry.id   9cad6cb77df5b1ecd00e3dd001d6812c
#
_cell.length_a   1.000
_cell.length_b   1.000
_cell.length_c   1.000
_cell.angle_alpha   90.00
_cell.angle_beta   90.00
_cell.angle_gamma   90.00
#
_symmetry.space_group_name_H-M   'P 1'
#
loop_
_entity.id
_entity.type
_entity.pdbx_description
1 polymer ?
#
loop_
_entity_poly.entity_id
_entity_poly.type
_entity_poly.pdbx_seq_one_letter_code
_entity_poly.pdbx_strand_id
1 'polypeptide(L)'
;MLPRTTAGRVAEVVKREWGEQLIESWNTAHWIELPQRVGDKIARLVGAAPGELVAADSTSVNLFKVLSAALTMVRADTPQRRAIVSERGNFPTDLYIAEALARERGFD
;
A
#
# COMPACT_ATOMS: atom_id res chain seq x y z
N MET A 1 18.79 -1.86 6.99
CA MET A 1 19.37 -1.51 8.31
C MET A 1 18.24 -1.04 9.21
N LEU A 2 18.13 -1.58 10.45
CA LEU A 2 17.06 -1.21 11.37
C LEU A 2 17.35 0.18 12.00
N PRO A 3 16.42 1.15 11.95
CA PRO A 3 16.60 2.44 12.63
C PRO A 3 16.75 2.26 14.15
N ARG A 4 17.55 3.10 14.79
CA ARG A 4 17.86 2.97 16.23
C ARG A 4 16.63 2.98 17.14
N THR A 5 15.62 3.76 16.78
CA THR A 5 14.40 3.94 17.59
C THR A 5 13.39 2.82 17.41
N THR A 6 13.51 1.98 16.38
CA THR A 6 12.48 0.99 16.01
C THR A 6 12.26 -0.04 17.11
N ALA A 7 13.34 -0.62 17.65
CA ALA A 7 13.20 -1.66 18.67
C ALA A 7 12.48 -1.17 19.94
N GLY A 8 12.84 0.02 20.41
CA GLY A 8 12.17 0.65 21.57
C GLY A 8 10.71 0.98 21.29
N ARG A 9 10.41 1.51 20.08
CA ARG A 9 9.01 1.83 19.72
C ARG A 9 8.16 0.57 19.60
N VAL A 10 8.70 -0.50 19.00
CA VAL A 10 7.96 -1.78 18.90
C VAL A 10 7.70 -2.37 20.29
N ALA A 11 8.69 -2.35 21.18
CA ALA A 11 8.50 -2.82 22.56
C ALA A 11 7.40 -2.04 23.29
N GLU A 12 7.35 -0.73 23.12
CA GLU A 12 6.31 0.13 23.71
C GLU A 12 4.91 -0.19 23.14
N VAL A 13 4.80 -0.36 21.83
CA VAL A 13 3.55 -0.77 21.19
C VAL A 13 3.07 -2.11 21.72
N VAL A 14 3.95 -3.11 21.76
CA VAL A 14 3.59 -4.45 22.23
C VAL A 14 3.16 -4.45 23.69
N LYS A 15 3.90 -3.75 24.56
CA LYS A 15 3.65 -3.77 26.00
C LYS A 15 2.41 -2.94 26.38
N ARG A 16 2.36 -1.68 25.98
CA ARG A 16 1.32 -0.73 26.43
C ARG A 16 0.14 -0.67 25.47
N GLU A 17 0.39 -0.29 24.25
CA GLU A 17 -0.72 0.00 23.34
C GLU A 17 -1.50 -1.27 23.02
N TRP A 18 -0.81 -2.37 22.70
CA TRP A 18 -1.46 -3.63 22.41
C TRP A 18 -1.73 -4.45 23.68
N GLY A 19 -0.73 -4.64 24.55
CA GLY A 19 -0.82 -5.54 25.70
C GLY A 19 -1.76 -5.05 26.81
N GLU A 20 -1.79 -3.75 27.08
CA GLU A 20 -2.60 -3.17 28.16
C GLU A 20 -3.92 -2.56 27.64
N GLN A 21 -3.90 -1.86 26.50
CA GLN A 21 -5.06 -1.11 25.99
C GLN A 21 -5.89 -1.90 24.96
N LEU A 22 -5.31 -2.95 24.35
CA LEU A 22 -6.02 -3.82 23.40
C LEU A 22 -6.70 -3.01 22.28
N ILE A 23 -8.01 -3.20 22.12
CA ILE A 23 -8.81 -2.53 21.09
C ILE A 23 -8.94 -1.02 21.30
N GLU A 24 -8.84 -0.55 22.54
CA GLU A 24 -8.93 0.90 22.82
C GLU A 24 -7.82 1.71 22.15
N SER A 25 -6.69 1.08 21.84
CA SER A 25 -5.58 1.72 21.15
C SER A 25 -5.89 2.23 19.74
N TRP A 26 -6.96 1.76 19.12
CA TRP A 26 -7.45 2.34 17.88
C TRP A 26 -7.71 3.85 18.04
N ASN A 27 -8.24 4.26 19.21
CA ASN A 27 -8.53 5.65 19.50
C ASN A 27 -7.44 6.28 20.38
N THR A 28 -7.08 5.65 21.52
CA THR A 28 -6.16 6.24 22.51
C THR A 28 -4.74 6.39 22.01
N ALA A 29 -4.24 5.44 21.23
CA ALA A 29 -2.93 5.47 20.55
C ALA A 29 -3.01 5.95 19.10
N HIS A 30 -4.19 6.35 18.63
CA HIS A 30 -4.44 6.84 17.26
C HIS A 30 -4.03 5.86 16.17
N TRP A 31 -4.25 4.56 16.36
CA TRP A 31 -3.91 3.56 15.36
C TRP A 31 -4.75 3.68 14.10
N ILE A 32 -6.03 4.07 14.22
CA ILE A 32 -6.91 4.26 13.07
C ILE A 32 -6.38 5.30 12.08
N GLU A 33 -5.68 6.32 12.58
CA GLU A 33 -5.11 7.40 11.78
C GLU A 33 -3.66 7.12 11.35
N LEU A 34 -3.04 6.07 11.89
CA LEU A 34 -1.61 5.82 11.71
C LEU A 34 -1.20 5.68 10.24
N PRO A 35 -1.94 4.96 9.37
CA PRO A 35 -1.61 4.86 7.96
C PRO A 35 -1.51 6.22 7.27
N GLN A 36 -2.46 7.11 7.53
CA GLN A 36 -2.48 8.46 6.96
C GLN A 36 -1.36 9.33 7.54
N ARG A 37 -1.18 9.32 8.85
CA ARG A 37 -0.11 10.10 9.52
C ARG A 37 1.29 9.70 9.06
N VAL A 38 1.51 8.40 8.81
CA VAL A 38 2.78 7.90 8.25
C VAL A 38 2.88 8.31 6.78
N GLY A 39 1.80 8.18 6.03
CA GLY A 39 1.71 8.63 4.64
C GLY A 39 2.10 10.10 4.49
N ASP A 40 1.54 10.99 5.30
CA ASP A 40 1.84 12.43 5.26
C ASP A 40 3.32 12.76 5.58
N LYS A 41 3.98 11.95 6.42
CA LYS A 41 5.42 12.09 6.65
C LYS A 41 6.24 11.69 5.41
N ILE A 42 5.85 10.61 4.76
CA ILE A 42 6.51 10.13 3.53
C ILE A 42 6.22 11.09 2.37
N ALA A 43 5.02 11.65 2.28
CA ALA A 43 4.62 12.62 1.26
C ALA A 43 5.62 13.76 1.11
N ARG A 44 6.13 14.29 2.23
CA ARG A 44 7.17 15.34 2.23
C ARG A 44 8.47 14.93 1.56
N LEU A 45 8.80 13.65 1.55
CA LEU A 45 10.03 13.13 0.94
C LEU A 45 9.89 12.88 -0.56
N VAL A 46 8.67 12.64 -1.04
CA VAL A 46 8.38 12.31 -2.43
C VAL A 46 7.69 13.44 -3.20
N GLY A 47 7.47 14.60 -2.55
CA GLY A 47 6.87 15.77 -3.18
C GLY A 47 5.34 15.71 -3.33
N ALA A 48 4.67 14.88 -2.55
CA ALA A 48 3.22 14.82 -2.51
C ALA A 48 2.64 15.77 -1.44
N ALA A 49 1.39 16.17 -1.62
CA ALA A 49 0.66 16.98 -0.66
C ALA A 49 0.12 16.13 0.51
N PRO A 50 -0.22 16.76 1.66
CA PRO A 50 -0.91 16.04 2.73
C PRO A 50 -2.22 15.40 2.23
N GLY A 51 -2.46 14.17 2.66
CA GLY A 51 -3.64 13.40 2.25
C GLY A 51 -3.51 12.61 0.94
N GLU A 52 -2.45 12.83 0.16
CA GLU A 52 -2.25 12.14 -1.12
C GLU A 52 -1.52 10.78 -1.00
N LEU A 53 -0.98 10.50 0.18
CA LEU A 53 -0.22 9.27 0.40
C LEU A 53 -0.68 8.55 1.67
N VAL A 54 -0.85 7.26 1.58
CA VAL A 54 -1.19 6.39 2.71
C VAL A 54 -0.21 5.24 2.81
N ALA A 55 0.23 4.89 4.00
CA ALA A 55 1.03 3.71 4.26
C ALA A 55 0.11 2.55 4.63
N ALA A 56 0.00 1.58 3.76
CA ALA A 56 -0.90 0.44 3.94
C ALA A 56 -0.31 -0.84 3.36
N ASP A 57 -0.77 -1.97 3.86
CA ASP A 57 -0.52 -3.32 3.33
C ASP A 57 0.95 -3.63 2.96
N SER A 58 1.11 -4.39 1.89
CA SER A 58 2.40 -4.71 1.27
C SER A 58 2.43 -4.25 -0.19
N THR A 59 3.61 -4.21 -0.79
CA THR A 59 3.78 -3.86 -2.20
C THR A 59 2.87 -4.70 -3.10
N SER A 60 2.84 -6.02 -2.93
CA SER A 60 2.03 -6.92 -3.75
C SER A 60 0.54 -6.67 -3.61
N VAL A 61 0.05 -6.47 -2.38
CA VAL A 61 -1.37 -6.17 -2.12
C VAL A 61 -1.75 -4.82 -2.71
N ASN A 62 -0.91 -3.80 -2.53
CA ASN A 62 -1.16 -2.48 -3.09
C ASN A 62 -1.12 -2.48 -4.62
N LEU A 63 -0.17 -3.20 -5.22
CA LEU A 63 -0.12 -3.37 -6.67
C LEU A 63 -1.40 -4.02 -7.20
N PHE A 64 -1.85 -5.11 -6.57
CA PHE A 64 -3.11 -5.75 -6.94
C PHE A 64 -4.29 -4.79 -6.89
N LYS A 65 -4.43 -4.02 -5.79
CA LYS A 65 -5.52 -3.05 -5.61
C LYS A 65 -5.49 -1.96 -6.68
N VAL A 66 -4.33 -1.33 -6.86
CA VAL A 66 -4.16 -0.20 -7.80
C VAL A 66 -4.36 -0.66 -9.23
N LEU A 67 -3.73 -1.77 -9.63
CA LEU A 67 -3.85 -2.30 -10.98
C LEU A 67 -5.28 -2.76 -11.26
N SER A 68 -5.93 -3.42 -10.31
CA SER A 68 -7.34 -3.83 -10.42
C SER A 68 -8.28 -2.63 -10.65
N ALA A 69 -8.08 -1.54 -9.91
CA ALA A 69 -8.85 -0.31 -10.09
C ALA A 69 -8.56 0.34 -11.45
N ALA A 70 -7.27 0.47 -11.81
CA ALA A 70 -6.85 1.07 -13.08
C ALA A 70 -7.41 0.32 -14.29
N LEU A 71 -7.39 -1.00 -14.29
CA LEU A 71 -7.95 -1.81 -15.38
C LEU A 71 -9.48 -1.66 -15.50
N THR A 72 -10.17 -1.49 -14.37
CA THR A 72 -11.61 -1.20 -14.37
C THR A 72 -11.90 0.15 -15.02
N MET A 73 -11.14 1.19 -14.66
CA MET A 73 -11.27 2.54 -15.24
C MET A 73 -10.93 2.54 -16.73
N VAL A 74 -9.81 1.93 -17.12
CA VAL A 74 -9.40 1.83 -18.54
C VAL A 74 -10.45 1.13 -19.37
N ARG A 75 -11.05 0.07 -18.85
CA ARG A 75 -12.10 -0.66 -19.56
C ARG A 75 -13.36 0.20 -19.80
N ALA A 76 -13.68 1.08 -18.87
CA ALA A 76 -14.81 1.99 -18.99
C ALA A 76 -14.52 3.17 -19.92
N ASP A 77 -13.37 3.82 -19.74
CA ASP A 77 -13.06 5.10 -20.39
C ASP A 77 -12.33 4.96 -21.73
N THR A 78 -11.50 3.92 -21.87
CA THR A 78 -10.65 3.70 -23.06
C THR A 78 -10.58 2.21 -23.44
N PRO A 79 -11.70 1.59 -23.86
CA PRO A 79 -11.79 0.13 -24.08
C PRO A 79 -10.84 -0.40 -25.16
N GLN A 80 -10.30 0.47 -26.02
CA GLN A 80 -9.30 0.14 -27.04
C GLN A 80 -7.90 -0.11 -26.45
N ARG A 81 -7.63 0.36 -25.22
CA ARG A 81 -6.37 0.07 -24.52
C ARG A 81 -6.47 -1.28 -23.83
N ARG A 82 -5.73 -2.27 -24.34
CA ARG A 82 -5.86 -3.66 -23.88
C ARG A 82 -4.56 -4.28 -23.39
N ALA A 83 -3.46 -3.54 -23.37
CA ALA A 83 -2.16 -4.05 -22.98
C ALA A 83 -1.67 -3.46 -21.66
N ILE A 84 -1.08 -4.32 -20.82
CA ILE A 84 -0.31 -3.94 -19.65
C ILE A 84 1.16 -3.98 -20.04
N VAL A 85 1.86 -2.84 -19.89
CA VAL A 85 3.29 -2.75 -20.23
C VAL A 85 4.10 -2.73 -18.93
N SER A 86 5.10 -3.61 -18.85
CA SER A 86 6.02 -3.70 -17.71
C SER A 86 7.44 -4.05 -18.18
N GLU A 87 8.42 -3.87 -17.29
CA GLU A 87 9.78 -4.34 -17.53
C GLU A 87 9.90 -5.85 -17.30
N ARG A 88 10.58 -6.56 -18.21
CA ARG A 88 10.83 -8.00 -18.08
C ARG A 88 11.67 -8.35 -16.85
N GLY A 89 12.51 -7.44 -16.38
CA GLY A 89 13.38 -7.59 -15.21
C GLY A 89 12.75 -7.13 -13.89
N ASN A 90 11.47 -6.80 -13.88
CA ASN A 90 10.77 -6.38 -12.66
C ASN A 90 10.68 -7.52 -11.64
N PHE A 91 10.31 -7.18 -10.39
CA PHE A 91 10.20 -8.18 -9.34
C PHE A 91 9.17 -9.26 -9.73
N PRO A 92 9.49 -10.55 -9.62
CA PRO A 92 8.65 -11.62 -10.21
C PRO A 92 7.19 -11.61 -9.75
N THR A 93 6.93 -11.32 -8.47
CA THR A 93 5.57 -11.25 -7.94
C THR A 93 4.71 -10.18 -8.64
N ASP A 94 5.32 -9.06 -9.02
CA ASP A 94 4.62 -7.96 -9.68
C ASP A 94 4.17 -8.39 -11.08
N LEU A 95 5.04 -9.11 -11.78
CA LEU A 95 4.73 -9.68 -13.10
C LEU A 95 3.62 -10.73 -13.01
N TYR A 96 3.65 -11.61 -12.00
CA TYR A 96 2.60 -12.61 -11.79
C TYR A 96 1.24 -11.97 -11.49
N ILE A 97 1.20 -10.91 -10.69
CA ILE A 97 -0.04 -10.18 -10.39
C ILE A 97 -0.58 -9.52 -11.66
N ALA A 98 0.28 -8.86 -12.43
CA ALA A 98 -0.11 -8.21 -13.67
C ALA A 98 -0.65 -9.23 -14.69
N GLU A 99 0.05 -10.34 -14.90
CA GLU A 99 -0.36 -11.42 -15.80
C GLU A 99 -1.70 -12.05 -15.39
N ALA A 100 -1.88 -12.32 -14.09
CA ALA A 100 -3.12 -12.90 -13.58
C ALA A 100 -4.32 -11.97 -13.80
N LEU A 101 -4.17 -10.68 -13.49
CA LEU A 101 -5.21 -9.69 -13.71
C LEU A 101 -5.49 -9.44 -15.19
N ALA A 102 -4.45 -9.42 -16.03
CA ALA A 102 -4.62 -9.31 -17.49
C ALA A 102 -5.48 -10.46 -18.01
N ARG A 103 -5.12 -11.70 -17.68
CA ARG A 103 -5.85 -12.90 -18.09
C ARG A 103 -7.29 -12.90 -17.60
N GLU A 104 -7.53 -12.59 -16.31
CA GLU A 104 -8.87 -12.54 -15.72
C GLU A 104 -9.77 -11.51 -16.40
N ARG A 105 -9.22 -10.36 -16.79
CA ARG A 105 -9.99 -9.23 -17.31
C ARG A 105 -9.91 -9.05 -18.82
N GLY A 106 -9.22 -9.96 -19.53
CA GLY A 106 -9.10 -9.94 -20.98
C GLY A 106 -8.24 -8.79 -21.51
N PHE A 107 -7.14 -8.49 -20.80
CA PHE A 107 -6.04 -7.64 -21.26
C PHE A 107 -4.88 -8.51 -21.72
N ASP A 108 -3.98 -7.93 -22.56
CA ASP A 108 -2.77 -8.56 -23.07
C ASP A 108 -1.54 -8.14 -22.24
#